data_20dfb42858ac2bd1452a49733bb6d33a
#
_entry.id   20dfb42858ac2bd1452a49733bb6d33a
#
_cell.length_a   1.000
_cell.length_b   1.000
_cell.length_c   1.000
_cell.angle_alpha   90.00
_cell.angle_beta   90.00
_cell.angle_gamma   90.00
#
_symmetry.space_group_name_H-M   'P 1'
#
loop_
_entity.id
_entity.type
_entity.pdbx_description
1 polymer ?
#
loop_
_entity_poly.entity_id
_entity_poly.type
_entity_poly.pdbx_seq_one_letter_code
_entity_poly.pdbx_strand_id
1 'polypeptide(L)'
;MASFSIKKRTLKSGESRFTVDIVVKKNSAIIHRESKTFRKKELARTYANKRVLELENPDESGQKSVPLYVLLDKFMEEPDLWDKTGRTKQYVIKLLRDCDISKVESDKLRTSDLIQHCKNRKGGGAGGATVYHDVAYLRSVMKKAKPVFNIAANFQIFDEAIPVLIDMALIGKSQKRTRRPTSEELKRLKLGLEQRESFRPNGKTRIPFTDILEFSILTCMRIGEVCKLRWEDLNQEHKTILVRDRKDPRKKEGNHMIVPLLGESFEIALKQPNKGELIFPYNSRSVSAGFQRVRNELGIEDLRYHDLRREGASRLFEKGYSIEEVAQVTGHRNLNILWQVYTQLFPHKLHNRT
;
A
#
# COMPACT_ATOMS: atom_id res chain seq x y z
N MET A 1 12.96 -42.32 -4.86
CA MET A 1 13.61 -42.11 -3.56
C MET A 1 15.09 -42.00 -3.77
N ALA A 2 15.70 -40.92 -3.35
CA ALA A 2 17.15 -40.72 -3.44
C ALA A 2 17.83 -41.23 -2.16
N SER A 3 19.01 -41.80 -2.32
CA SER A 3 19.82 -42.30 -1.20
C SER A 3 21.28 -42.07 -1.45
N PHE A 4 22.09 -42.00 -0.40
CA PHE A 4 23.53 -41.87 -0.56
C PHE A 4 24.32 -42.83 0.33
N SER A 5 25.56 -43.08 -0.06
CA SER A 5 26.57 -43.77 0.76
C SER A 5 27.87 -42.98 0.73
N ILE A 6 28.64 -43.06 1.83
CA ILE A 6 29.96 -42.42 1.92
C ILE A 6 31.00 -43.49 2.18
N LYS A 7 31.95 -43.63 1.26
CA LYS A 7 33.07 -44.61 1.36
C LYS A 7 34.35 -43.84 1.70
N LYS A 8 35.06 -44.32 2.72
CA LYS A 8 36.42 -43.83 3.05
C LYS A 8 37.47 -44.63 2.22
N ARG A 9 38.38 -43.92 1.57
CA ARG A 9 39.54 -44.50 0.90
C ARG A 9 40.79 -43.78 1.43
N THR A 10 41.79 -44.56 1.84
CA THR A 10 43.11 -44.03 2.21
C THR A 10 44.04 -44.14 1.00
N LEU A 11 44.68 -43.04 0.63
CA LEU A 11 45.67 -42.95 -0.43
C LEU A 11 47.02 -43.54 0.01
N LYS A 12 47.86 -43.89 -0.94
CA LYS A 12 49.24 -44.34 -0.63
C LYS A 12 50.05 -43.32 0.17
N SER A 13 49.66 -42.04 0.12
CA SER A 13 50.24 -40.93 0.90
C SER A 13 49.76 -40.89 2.36
N GLY A 14 48.88 -41.79 2.83
CA GLY A 14 48.25 -41.76 4.15
C GLY A 14 47.05 -40.85 4.28
N GLU A 15 46.75 -39.98 3.30
CA GLU A 15 45.59 -39.12 3.31
C GLU A 15 44.26 -39.86 3.11
N SER A 16 43.25 -39.53 3.90
CA SER A 16 41.90 -40.05 3.75
C SER A 16 41.08 -39.22 2.74
N ARG A 17 40.37 -39.91 1.87
CA ARG A 17 39.36 -39.33 0.94
C ARG A 17 38.00 -39.97 1.21
N PHE A 18 36.96 -39.20 1.03
CA PHE A 18 35.56 -39.58 1.30
C PHE A 18 34.78 -39.44 -0.01
N THR A 19 34.38 -40.54 -0.59
CA THR A 19 33.59 -40.58 -1.84
C THR A 19 32.11 -40.73 -1.46
N VAL A 20 31.28 -39.81 -1.93
CA VAL A 20 29.82 -39.84 -1.84
C VAL A 20 29.32 -40.51 -3.12
N ASP A 21 28.57 -41.55 -3.00
CA ASP A 21 27.80 -42.15 -4.10
C ASP A 21 26.31 -41.85 -3.84
N ILE A 22 25.65 -41.19 -4.78
CA ILE A 22 24.22 -40.84 -4.70
C ILE A 22 23.49 -41.64 -5.80
N VAL A 23 22.37 -42.25 -5.42
CA VAL A 23 21.56 -43.10 -6.32
C VAL A 23 20.08 -42.71 -6.15
N VAL A 24 19.40 -42.49 -7.29
CA VAL A 24 17.94 -42.33 -7.33
C VAL A 24 17.30 -43.55 -7.95
N LYS A 25 16.39 -44.19 -7.24
CA LYS A 25 15.62 -45.35 -7.71
C LYS A 25 14.16 -44.99 -7.95
N LYS A 26 13.60 -45.46 -9.07
CA LYS A 26 12.16 -45.41 -9.36
C LYS A 26 11.74 -46.80 -9.82
N ASN A 27 10.72 -47.37 -9.20
CA ASN A 27 10.22 -48.72 -9.47
C ASN A 27 11.36 -49.77 -9.47
N SER A 28 12.23 -49.74 -8.44
CA SER A 28 13.41 -50.60 -8.24
C SER A 28 14.53 -50.42 -9.27
N ALA A 29 14.34 -49.65 -10.33
CA ALA A 29 15.39 -49.31 -11.32
C ALA A 29 16.16 -48.07 -10.91
N ILE A 30 17.49 -48.05 -11.14
CA ILE A 30 18.34 -46.89 -10.92
C ILE A 30 18.16 -45.96 -12.11
N ILE A 31 17.60 -44.76 -11.85
CA ILE A 31 17.36 -43.72 -12.88
C ILE A 31 18.43 -42.63 -12.86
N HIS A 32 19.16 -42.47 -11.76
CA HIS A 32 20.27 -41.53 -11.66
C HIS A 32 21.33 -42.05 -10.70
N ARG A 33 22.62 -41.87 -11.07
CA ARG A 33 23.77 -42.16 -10.22
C ARG A 33 24.84 -41.10 -10.42
N GLU A 34 25.36 -40.54 -9.32
CA GLU A 34 26.50 -39.62 -9.32
C GLU A 34 27.44 -39.90 -8.16
N SER A 35 28.74 -39.55 -8.35
CA SER A 35 29.78 -39.77 -7.34
C SER A 35 30.67 -38.55 -7.24
N LYS A 36 31.02 -38.15 -6.00
CA LYS A 36 31.92 -37.00 -5.74
C LYS A 36 32.82 -37.26 -4.52
N THR A 37 34.12 -36.89 -4.63
CA THR A 37 35.11 -37.15 -3.60
C THR A 37 35.53 -35.89 -2.85
N PHE A 38 35.66 -35.98 -1.54
CA PHE A 38 35.98 -34.90 -0.63
C PHE A 38 37.16 -35.22 0.26
N ARG A 39 37.87 -34.19 0.80
CA ARG A 39 38.97 -34.35 1.72
C ARG A 39 38.50 -34.60 3.16
N LYS A 40 37.32 -34.09 3.56
CA LYS A 40 36.74 -34.20 4.90
C LYS A 40 35.38 -34.90 4.85
N LYS A 41 35.11 -35.76 5.85
CA LYS A 41 33.86 -36.53 5.98
C LYS A 41 32.64 -35.62 6.15
N GLU A 42 32.78 -34.53 6.88
CA GLU A 42 31.71 -33.55 7.11
C GLU A 42 31.26 -32.87 5.81
N LEU A 43 32.23 -32.45 4.99
CA LEU A 43 31.91 -31.85 3.67
C LEU A 43 31.22 -32.85 2.74
N ALA A 44 31.65 -34.12 2.78
CA ALA A 44 31.01 -35.19 2.04
C ALA A 44 29.55 -35.40 2.48
N ARG A 45 29.29 -35.36 3.79
CA ARG A 45 27.95 -35.54 4.38
C ARG A 45 27.02 -34.35 4.07
N THR A 46 27.53 -33.13 4.21
CA THR A 46 26.80 -31.89 3.87
C THR A 46 26.40 -31.88 2.40
N TYR A 47 27.34 -32.22 1.52
CA TYR A 47 27.05 -32.33 0.08
C TYR A 47 25.99 -33.40 -0.22
N ALA A 48 26.13 -34.59 0.38
CA ALA A 48 25.22 -35.69 0.17
C ALA A 48 23.78 -35.35 0.58
N ASN A 49 23.62 -34.78 1.80
CA ASN A 49 22.28 -34.35 2.30
C ASN A 49 21.65 -33.30 1.38
N LYS A 50 22.40 -32.26 0.99
CA LYS A 50 21.92 -31.23 0.11
C LYS A 50 21.50 -31.82 -1.26
N ARG A 51 22.31 -32.69 -1.82
CA ARG A 51 22.09 -33.24 -3.15
C ARG A 51 20.94 -34.24 -3.21
N VAL A 52 20.72 -35.02 -2.15
CA VAL A 52 19.55 -35.89 -2.03
C VAL A 52 18.26 -35.07 -1.98
N LEU A 53 18.21 -33.98 -1.20
CA LEU A 53 17.06 -33.07 -1.17
C LEU A 53 16.77 -32.46 -2.54
N GLU A 54 17.81 -32.05 -3.27
CA GLU A 54 17.68 -31.53 -4.65
C GLU A 54 17.11 -32.57 -5.62
N LEU A 55 17.51 -33.85 -5.49
CA LEU A 55 17.06 -34.94 -6.38
C LEU A 55 15.70 -35.50 -6.00
N GLU A 56 15.28 -35.37 -4.74
CA GLU A 56 13.94 -35.76 -4.28
C GLU A 56 12.89 -34.68 -4.63
N ASN A 57 13.32 -33.41 -4.70
CA ASN A 57 12.48 -32.26 -5.08
C ASN A 57 13.02 -31.63 -6.39
N PRO A 58 12.91 -32.30 -7.55
CA PRO A 58 13.43 -31.80 -8.81
C PRO A 58 12.81 -30.45 -9.22
N ASP A 59 11.59 -30.15 -8.76
CA ASP A 59 10.93 -28.87 -8.98
C ASP A 59 11.60 -27.69 -8.22
N GLU A 60 12.40 -27.99 -7.18
CA GLU A 60 13.18 -26.97 -6.48
C GLU A 60 14.58 -26.78 -7.08
N SER A 61 15.16 -27.83 -7.69
CA SER A 61 16.53 -27.80 -8.22
C SER A 61 16.63 -27.19 -9.64
N GLY A 62 15.51 -27.04 -10.35
CA GLY A 62 15.45 -26.49 -11.70
C GLY A 62 15.16 -24.97 -11.77
N GLN A 63 14.89 -24.33 -10.65
CA GLN A 63 14.56 -22.90 -10.65
C GLN A 63 15.82 -22.05 -10.81
N LYS A 64 15.85 -21.24 -11.87
CA LYS A 64 16.95 -20.27 -12.08
C LYS A 64 16.71 -19.06 -11.18
N SER A 65 17.73 -18.62 -10.47
CA SER A 65 17.79 -17.28 -9.89
C SER A 65 17.98 -16.28 -11.02
N VAL A 66 17.44 -15.10 -10.85
CA VAL A 66 17.59 -13.98 -11.78
C VAL A 66 17.78 -12.69 -10.97
N PRO A 67 18.44 -11.67 -11.52
CA PRO A 67 18.47 -10.35 -10.91
C PRO A 67 17.04 -9.83 -10.67
N LEU A 68 16.83 -9.12 -9.55
CA LEU A 68 15.50 -8.63 -9.18
C LEU A 68 14.86 -7.76 -10.27
N TYR A 69 15.64 -7.00 -11.05
CA TYR A 69 15.06 -6.21 -12.16
C TYR A 69 14.36 -7.10 -13.20
N VAL A 70 14.90 -8.29 -13.50
CA VAL A 70 14.26 -9.24 -14.42
C VAL A 70 12.93 -9.76 -13.85
N LEU A 71 12.90 -10.05 -12.54
CA LEU A 71 11.67 -10.46 -11.87
C LEU A 71 10.61 -9.34 -11.84
N LEU A 72 11.06 -8.09 -11.62
CA LEU A 72 10.18 -6.92 -11.64
C LEU A 72 9.63 -6.66 -13.05
N ASP A 73 10.46 -6.80 -14.11
CA ASP A 73 10.03 -6.67 -15.50
C ASP A 73 8.98 -7.74 -15.84
N LYS A 74 9.23 -9.02 -15.52
CA LYS A 74 8.23 -10.11 -15.69
C LYS A 74 6.92 -9.83 -14.95
N PHE A 75 6.99 -9.26 -13.75
CA PHE A 75 5.78 -8.90 -13.01
C PHE A 75 5.00 -7.77 -13.71
N MET A 76 5.69 -6.82 -14.35
CA MET A 76 5.07 -5.72 -15.10
C MET A 76 4.49 -6.20 -16.44
N GLU A 77 5.08 -7.23 -17.04
CA GLU A 77 4.64 -7.82 -18.30
C GLU A 77 3.45 -8.78 -18.13
N GLU A 78 3.17 -9.26 -16.90
CA GLU A 78 2.06 -10.19 -16.62
C GLU A 78 0.73 -9.44 -16.43
N PRO A 79 -0.18 -9.45 -17.42
CA PRO A 79 -1.41 -8.63 -17.38
C PRO A 79 -2.29 -8.93 -16.18
N ASP A 80 -2.44 -10.23 -15.82
CA ASP A 80 -3.26 -10.65 -14.68
C ASP A 80 -2.77 -10.15 -13.33
N LEU A 81 -1.52 -9.76 -13.24
CA LEU A 81 -0.93 -9.15 -12.05
C LEU A 81 -0.84 -7.63 -12.18
N TRP A 82 -0.39 -7.12 -13.32
CA TRP A 82 -0.11 -5.71 -13.51
C TRP A 82 -1.37 -4.86 -13.56
N ASP A 83 -2.37 -5.25 -14.31
CA ASP A 83 -3.61 -4.48 -14.47
C ASP A 83 -4.43 -4.41 -13.18
N LYS A 84 -4.33 -5.45 -12.35
CA LYS A 84 -4.94 -5.49 -11.01
C LYS A 84 -4.12 -4.75 -9.96
N THR A 85 -2.91 -4.27 -10.31
CA THR A 85 -2.01 -3.55 -9.40
C THR A 85 -2.35 -2.08 -9.35
N GLY A 86 -2.58 -1.54 -8.13
CA GLY A 86 -2.90 -0.14 -7.92
C GLY A 86 -1.71 0.79 -8.25
N ARG A 87 -2.01 2.01 -8.72
CA ARG A 87 -1.02 2.99 -9.22
C ARG A 87 0.20 3.22 -8.31
N THR A 88 0.00 3.31 -7.00
CA THR A 88 1.11 3.51 -6.06
C THR A 88 2.08 2.35 -6.11
N LYS A 89 1.56 1.11 -6.14
CA LYS A 89 2.40 -0.08 -6.24
C LYS A 89 3.09 -0.16 -7.60
N GLN A 90 2.40 0.19 -8.69
CA GLN A 90 2.99 0.27 -10.03
C GLN A 90 4.15 1.26 -10.06
N TYR A 91 3.96 2.46 -9.50
CA TYR A 91 5.01 3.47 -9.41
C TYR A 91 6.23 2.96 -8.62
N VAL A 92 6.00 2.35 -7.45
CA VAL A 92 7.08 1.84 -6.60
C VAL A 92 7.82 0.66 -7.27
N ILE A 93 7.12 -0.23 -7.97
CA ILE A 93 7.75 -1.34 -8.70
C ILE A 93 8.67 -0.79 -9.80
N LYS A 94 8.23 0.22 -10.57
CA LYS A 94 9.07 0.89 -11.58
C LYS A 94 10.28 1.56 -10.93
N LEU A 95 10.09 2.25 -9.82
CA LEU A 95 11.19 2.87 -9.07
C LEU A 95 12.19 1.82 -8.56
N LEU A 96 11.71 0.71 -7.99
CA LEU A 96 12.57 -0.38 -7.49
C LEU A 96 13.41 -1.00 -8.60
N ARG A 97 12.85 -1.13 -9.80
CA ARG A 97 13.56 -1.64 -10.98
C ARG A 97 14.81 -0.83 -11.31
N ASP A 98 14.75 0.48 -11.08
CA ASP A 98 15.84 1.41 -11.37
C ASP A 98 16.80 1.63 -10.18
N CYS A 99 16.52 1.05 -9.00
CA CYS A 99 17.39 1.12 -7.83
C CYS A 99 18.48 0.03 -7.85
N ASP A 100 19.60 0.26 -7.14
CA ASP A 100 20.71 -0.71 -7.06
C ASP A 100 20.30 -2.07 -6.51
N ILE A 101 19.31 -2.15 -5.62
CA ILE A 101 18.81 -3.40 -5.07
C ILE A 101 18.28 -4.33 -6.18
N SER A 102 17.85 -3.78 -7.30
CA SER A 102 17.34 -4.58 -8.44
C SER A 102 18.40 -5.44 -9.12
N LYS A 103 19.68 -5.15 -8.92
CA LYS A 103 20.82 -5.89 -9.47
C LYS A 103 21.14 -7.16 -8.68
N VAL A 104 20.58 -7.29 -7.45
CA VAL A 104 20.79 -8.45 -6.58
C VAL A 104 20.03 -9.66 -7.14
N GLU A 105 20.64 -10.84 -7.09
CA GLU A 105 19.99 -12.10 -7.46
C GLU A 105 18.83 -12.42 -6.51
N SER A 106 17.71 -12.87 -7.06
CA SER A 106 16.44 -13.05 -6.33
C SER A 106 16.52 -14.06 -5.17
N ASP A 107 17.39 -15.07 -5.27
CA ASP A 107 17.65 -16.07 -4.23
C ASP A 107 18.72 -15.62 -3.20
N LYS A 108 19.53 -14.59 -3.55
CA LYS A 108 20.65 -14.10 -2.73
C LYS A 108 20.37 -12.81 -1.99
N LEU A 109 19.15 -12.31 -2.04
CA LEU A 109 18.78 -11.08 -1.31
C LEU A 109 19.00 -11.26 0.20
N ARG A 110 19.68 -10.29 0.83
CA ARG A 110 20.05 -10.29 2.26
C ARG A 110 19.42 -9.10 2.97
N THR A 111 19.33 -9.19 4.29
CA THR A 111 18.91 -8.07 5.16
C THR A 111 19.80 -6.82 4.94
N SER A 112 21.11 -6.99 4.72
CA SER A 112 22.03 -5.89 4.43
C SER A 112 21.67 -5.11 3.16
N ASP A 113 21.20 -5.80 2.12
CA ASP A 113 20.82 -5.15 0.85
C ASP A 113 19.54 -4.31 1.04
N LEU A 114 18.57 -4.81 1.82
CA LEU A 114 17.38 -4.08 2.21
C LEU A 114 17.70 -2.86 3.08
N ILE A 115 18.62 -3.00 4.04
CA ILE A 115 19.11 -1.90 4.89
C ILE A 115 19.75 -0.81 4.02
N GLN A 116 20.63 -1.19 3.10
CA GLN A 116 21.30 -0.23 2.21
C GLN A 116 20.32 0.50 1.31
N HIS A 117 19.35 -0.23 0.70
CA HIS A 117 18.28 0.37 -0.08
C HIS A 117 17.49 1.40 0.75
N CYS A 118 17.04 1.03 1.94
CA CYS A 118 16.29 1.92 2.83
C CYS A 118 17.08 3.17 3.22
N LYS A 119 18.40 3.03 3.51
CA LYS A 119 19.29 4.18 3.78
C LYS A 119 19.39 5.11 2.58
N ASN A 120 19.61 4.58 1.38
CA ASN A 120 19.67 5.36 0.14
C ASN A 120 18.36 6.12 -0.11
N ARG A 121 17.23 5.48 0.08
CA ARG A 121 15.90 6.09 -0.06
C ARG A 121 15.67 7.22 0.94
N LYS A 122 16.05 7.02 2.21
CA LYS A 122 15.97 8.06 3.26
C LYS A 122 16.93 9.21 2.99
N GLY A 123 18.14 8.94 2.55
CA GLY A 123 19.12 9.95 2.12
C GLY A 123 18.59 10.81 0.97
N GLY A 124 17.77 10.24 0.07
CA GLY A 124 17.03 10.94 -0.97
C GLY A 124 15.74 11.65 -0.49
N GLY A 125 15.50 11.77 0.82
CA GLY A 125 14.37 12.51 1.40
C GLY A 125 13.08 11.71 1.56
N ALA A 126 13.06 10.40 1.28
CA ALA A 126 11.86 9.58 1.48
C ALA A 126 11.57 9.34 2.96
N GLY A 127 10.35 9.58 3.41
CA GLY A 127 9.91 9.27 4.77
C GLY A 127 9.78 7.75 5.00
N GLY A 128 9.91 7.31 6.28
CA GLY A 128 9.88 5.89 6.64
C GLY A 128 8.64 5.12 6.16
N ALA A 129 7.48 5.74 6.10
CA ALA A 129 6.27 5.14 5.56
C ALA A 129 6.33 4.91 4.04
N THR A 130 7.00 5.79 3.30
CA THR A 130 7.24 5.64 1.86
C THR A 130 8.20 4.49 1.60
N VAL A 131 9.31 4.45 2.34
CA VAL A 131 10.31 3.37 2.25
C VAL A 131 9.71 2.02 2.65
N TYR A 132 8.76 1.99 3.61
CA TYR A 132 8.02 0.77 3.93
C TYR A 132 7.25 0.21 2.72
N HIS A 133 6.71 1.07 1.86
CA HIS A 133 6.06 0.61 0.62
C HIS A 133 7.04 -0.06 -0.34
N ASP A 134 8.27 0.44 -0.45
CA ASP A 134 9.30 -0.18 -1.29
C ASP A 134 9.53 -1.64 -0.82
N VAL A 135 9.78 -1.83 0.48
CA VAL A 135 10.00 -3.15 1.09
C VAL A 135 8.78 -4.08 0.93
N ALA A 136 7.59 -3.57 1.25
CA ALA A 136 6.36 -4.36 1.21
C ALA A 136 5.98 -4.79 -0.21
N TYR A 137 6.19 -3.94 -1.20
CA TYR A 137 5.85 -4.25 -2.58
C TYR A 137 6.90 -5.16 -3.23
N LEU A 138 8.19 -4.98 -2.93
CA LEU A 138 9.23 -5.93 -3.34
C LEU A 138 8.93 -7.32 -2.78
N ARG A 139 8.63 -7.43 -1.48
CA ARG A 139 8.20 -8.70 -0.86
C ARG A 139 7.02 -9.33 -1.61
N SER A 140 6.02 -8.52 -1.98
CA SER A 140 4.83 -9.02 -2.67
C SER A 140 5.10 -9.54 -4.08
N VAL A 141 6.09 -8.99 -4.78
CA VAL A 141 6.56 -9.48 -6.08
C VAL A 141 7.34 -10.77 -5.89
N MET A 142 8.31 -10.80 -4.97
CA MET A 142 9.13 -11.98 -4.70
C MET A 142 8.30 -13.20 -4.25
N LYS A 143 7.20 -13.01 -3.51
CA LYS A 143 6.25 -14.10 -3.20
C LYS A 143 5.63 -14.77 -4.42
N LYS A 144 5.61 -14.09 -5.57
CA LYS A 144 5.06 -14.61 -6.82
C LYS A 144 6.12 -15.21 -7.75
N ALA A 145 7.40 -15.02 -7.41
CA ALA A 145 8.52 -15.48 -8.23
C ALA A 145 8.44 -16.97 -8.53
N LYS A 146 8.28 -17.82 -7.50
CA LYS A 146 8.18 -19.28 -7.69
C LYS A 146 6.84 -19.69 -8.32
N PRO A 147 5.66 -19.37 -7.75
CA PRO A 147 4.40 -19.91 -8.23
C PRO A 147 3.96 -19.40 -9.60
N VAL A 148 4.38 -18.21 -10.04
CA VAL A 148 3.96 -17.62 -11.30
C VAL A 148 5.03 -17.73 -12.38
N PHE A 149 6.30 -17.48 -12.00
CA PHE A 149 7.39 -17.35 -12.98
C PHE A 149 8.41 -18.49 -12.92
N ASN A 150 8.25 -19.44 -12.02
CA ASN A 150 9.21 -20.54 -11.76
C ASN A 150 10.64 -20.02 -11.50
N ILE A 151 10.77 -18.90 -10.76
CA ILE A 151 12.03 -18.26 -10.41
C ILE A 151 12.31 -18.50 -8.92
N ALA A 152 13.54 -18.92 -8.59
CA ALA A 152 14.00 -19.02 -7.21
C ALA A 152 14.08 -17.63 -6.57
N ALA A 153 13.51 -17.45 -5.38
CA ALA A 153 13.53 -16.18 -4.67
C ALA A 153 13.48 -16.37 -3.15
N ASN A 154 14.39 -15.69 -2.44
CA ASN A 154 14.43 -15.68 -0.98
C ASN A 154 13.47 -14.60 -0.42
N PHE A 155 12.16 -14.83 -0.48
CA PHE A 155 11.22 -13.86 0.07
C PHE A 155 11.04 -13.96 1.61
N GLN A 156 11.48 -15.04 2.24
CA GLN A 156 11.45 -15.23 3.69
C GLN A 156 12.34 -14.23 4.41
N ILE A 157 13.39 -13.73 3.74
CA ILE A 157 14.30 -12.72 4.30
C ILE A 157 13.57 -11.48 4.85
N PHE A 158 12.40 -11.14 4.31
CA PHE A 158 11.62 -9.99 4.79
C PHE A 158 11.06 -10.19 6.20
N ASP A 159 10.86 -11.44 6.65
CA ASP A 159 10.37 -11.73 8.01
C ASP A 159 11.44 -11.41 9.05
N GLU A 160 12.73 -11.57 8.71
CA GLU A 160 13.86 -11.19 9.54
C GLU A 160 14.21 -9.70 9.37
N ALA A 161 14.17 -9.18 8.15
CA ALA A 161 14.61 -7.83 7.84
C ALA A 161 13.63 -6.75 8.36
N ILE A 162 12.32 -6.97 8.27
CA ILE A 162 11.34 -5.92 8.63
C ILE A 162 11.46 -5.48 10.09
N PRO A 163 11.57 -6.37 11.10
CA PRO A 163 11.82 -5.95 12.48
C PRO A 163 13.08 -5.10 12.62
N VAL A 164 14.20 -5.52 12.03
CA VAL A 164 15.47 -4.79 12.05
C VAL A 164 15.35 -3.40 11.41
N LEU A 165 14.67 -3.31 10.27
CA LEU A 165 14.43 -2.04 9.58
C LEU A 165 13.57 -1.07 10.41
N ILE A 166 12.64 -1.60 11.21
CA ILE A 166 11.82 -0.80 12.16
C ILE A 166 12.68 -0.33 13.31
N ASP A 167 13.48 -1.19 13.94
CA ASP A 167 14.36 -0.86 15.06
C ASP A 167 15.41 0.19 14.66
N MET A 168 15.92 0.11 13.43
CA MET A 168 16.79 1.12 12.83
C MET A 168 16.07 2.41 12.41
N ALA A 169 14.76 2.54 12.63
CA ALA A 169 13.92 3.64 12.18
C ALA A 169 14.02 3.96 10.67
N LEU A 170 14.39 2.96 9.85
CA LEU A 170 14.50 3.11 8.40
C LEU A 170 13.14 3.06 7.72
N ILE A 171 12.23 2.26 8.28
CA ILE A 171 10.83 2.15 7.85
C ILE A 171 9.90 2.36 9.05
N GLY A 172 8.64 2.72 8.80
CA GLY A 172 7.69 2.93 9.88
C GLY A 172 6.33 3.38 9.37
N LYS A 173 5.39 3.57 10.31
CA LYS A 173 4.08 4.13 9.99
C LYS A 173 4.20 5.65 9.78
N SER A 174 3.35 6.21 8.91
CA SER A 174 3.23 7.66 8.81
C SER A 174 2.69 8.23 10.12
N GLN A 175 3.17 9.41 10.49
CA GLN A 175 2.61 10.14 11.63
C GLN A 175 1.13 10.43 11.37
N LYS A 176 0.30 10.24 12.40
CA LYS A 176 -1.12 10.56 12.33
C LYS A 176 -1.29 12.06 12.30
N ARG A 177 -1.99 12.55 11.30
CA ARG A 177 -2.30 13.97 11.20
C ARG A 177 -3.42 14.33 12.18
N THR A 178 -3.23 15.42 12.88
CA THR A 178 -4.24 15.99 13.82
C THR A 178 -4.73 17.35 13.36
N ARG A 179 -4.18 17.89 12.27
CA ARG A 179 -4.45 19.21 11.72
C ARG A 179 -5.94 19.39 11.39
N ARG A 180 -6.52 20.45 11.92
CA ARG A 180 -7.83 21.02 11.56
C ARG A 180 -7.64 22.43 11.03
N PRO A 181 -8.39 22.88 10.03
CA PRO A 181 -8.41 24.30 9.67
C PRO A 181 -9.05 25.10 10.79
N THR A 182 -8.55 26.31 11.04
CA THR A 182 -9.22 27.27 11.90
C THR A 182 -10.43 27.86 11.18
N SER A 183 -11.35 28.48 11.93
CA SER A 183 -12.49 29.19 11.33
C SER A 183 -12.06 30.32 10.41
N GLU A 184 -10.99 31.03 10.75
CA GLU A 184 -10.43 32.09 9.93
C GLU A 184 -9.78 31.54 8.65
N GLU A 185 -9.04 30.44 8.73
CA GLU A 185 -8.48 29.75 7.54
C GLU A 185 -9.58 29.28 6.59
N LEU A 186 -10.68 28.70 7.12
CA LEU A 186 -11.81 28.30 6.29
C LEU A 186 -12.49 29.46 5.61
N LYS A 187 -12.66 30.58 6.32
CA LYS A 187 -13.22 31.79 5.73
C LYS A 187 -12.36 32.34 4.60
N ARG A 188 -11.06 32.44 4.83
CA ARG A 188 -10.09 32.89 3.80
C ARG A 188 -10.05 31.92 2.62
N LEU A 189 -10.06 30.60 2.88
CA LEU A 189 -10.11 29.59 1.81
C LEU A 189 -11.37 29.71 0.97
N LYS A 190 -12.54 29.90 1.59
CA LYS A 190 -13.80 30.08 0.88
C LYS A 190 -13.72 31.28 -0.05
N LEU A 191 -13.31 32.45 0.44
CA LEU A 191 -13.14 33.67 -0.37
C LEU A 191 -12.15 33.48 -1.53
N GLY A 192 -10.99 32.86 -1.27
CA GLY A 192 -10.01 32.62 -2.32
C GLY A 192 -10.48 31.60 -3.37
N LEU A 193 -11.28 30.61 -2.97
CA LEU A 193 -11.91 29.67 -3.90
C LEU A 193 -13.00 30.32 -4.72
N GLU A 194 -13.83 31.20 -4.17
CA GLU A 194 -14.84 32.02 -4.86
C GLU A 194 -14.18 32.91 -5.94
N GLN A 195 -13.07 33.58 -5.60
CA GLN A 195 -12.29 34.37 -6.55
C GLN A 195 -11.76 33.47 -7.68
N ARG A 196 -11.24 32.30 -7.37
CA ARG A 196 -10.76 31.32 -8.37
C ARG A 196 -11.90 30.81 -9.27
N GLU A 197 -13.10 30.64 -8.74
CA GLU A 197 -14.29 30.27 -9.51
C GLU A 197 -14.69 31.34 -10.52
N SER A 198 -14.51 32.61 -10.16
CA SER A 198 -14.83 33.76 -11.01
C SER A 198 -13.87 33.88 -12.19
N PHE A 199 -12.62 33.40 -12.03
CA PHE A 199 -11.61 33.44 -13.07
C PHE A 199 -11.82 32.31 -14.08
N ARG A 200 -12.21 32.64 -15.33
CA ARG A 200 -12.39 31.70 -16.45
C ARG A 200 -11.28 31.85 -17.47
N PRO A 201 -10.25 31.01 -17.49
CA PRO A 201 -9.38 30.91 -18.65
C PRO A 201 -10.05 30.04 -19.74
N ASN A 202 -10.31 30.63 -20.91
CA ASN A 202 -10.54 29.94 -22.17
C ASN A 202 -11.62 28.81 -22.16
N GLY A 203 -12.89 29.12 -21.82
CA GLY A 203 -14.01 28.22 -22.08
C GLY A 203 -14.09 26.89 -21.28
N LYS A 204 -13.18 26.67 -20.32
CA LYS A 204 -13.17 25.46 -19.49
C LYS A 204 -14.34 25.42 -18.51
N THR A 205 -14.84 24.21 -18.24
CA THR A 205 -15.90 23.96 -17.26
C THR A 205 -15.50 24.52 -15.89
N ARG A 206 -16.32 25.38 -15.31
CA ARG A 206 -16.13 25.96 -13.98
C ARG A 206 -16.30 24.86 -12.92
N ILE A 207 -15.29 24.66 -12.09
CA ILE A 207 -15.39 23.78 -10.90
C ILE A 207 -15.97 24.63 -9.76
N PRO A 208 -17.09 24.22 -9.14
CA PRO A 208 -17.69 24.92 -7.97
C PRO A 208 -16.90 24.53 -6.71
N PHE A 209 -15.72 25.11 -6.55
CA PHE A 209 -14.79 24.76 -5.48
C PHE A 209 -15.41 24.98 -4.09
N THR A 210 -16.18 26.07 -3.94
CA THR A 210 -16.81 26.44 -2.67
C THR A 210 -17.90 25.45 -2.29
N ASP A 211 -18.78 25.11 -3.23
CA ASP A 211 -19.83 24.10 -2.99
C ASP A 211 -19.20 22.74 -2.67
N ILE A 212 -18.15 22.34 -3.39
CA ILE A 212 -17.45 21.07 -3.14
C ILE A 212 -16.71 21.08 -1.79
N LEU A 213 -16.13 22.20 -1.39
CA LEU A 213 -15.51 22.38 -0.06
C LEU A 213 -16.53 22.17 1.06
N GLU A 214 -17.63 22.89 1.01
CA GLU A 214 -18.70 22.83 2.03
C GLU A 214 -19.34 21.43 2.05
N PHE A 215 -19.69 20.89 0.90
CA PHE A 215 -20.23 19.53 0.77
C PHE A 215 -19.29 18.50 1.39
N SER A 216 -17.97 18.59 1.12
CA SER A 216 -16.97 17.66 1.68
C SER A 216 -16.85 17.75 3.20
N ILE A 217 -16.99 18.93 3.78
CA ILE A 217 -16.99 19.13 5.24
C ILE A 217 -18.27 18.54 5.85
N LEU A 218 -19.45 18.88 5.29
CA LEU A 218 -20.75 18.48 5.82
C LEU A 218 -20.98 16.96 5.75
N THR A 219 -20.54 16.33 4.65
CA THR A 219 -20.70 14.88 4.43
C THR A 219 -19.51 14.04 4.89
N CYS A 220 -18.40 14.67 5.27
CA CYS A 220 -17.14 13.98 5.58
C CYS A 220 -16.67 13.02 4.47
N MET A 221 -17.11 13.15 3.23
CA MET A 221 -16.74 12.28 2.11
C MET A 221 -15.32 12.56 1.61
N ARG A 222 -14.68 11.54 1.06
CA ARG A 222 -13.44 11.73 0.33
C ARG A 222 -13.74 12.42 -1.00
N ILE A 223 -12.86 13.32 -1.46
CA ILE A 223 -13.09 14.01 -2.75
C ILE A 223 -13.33 13.05 -3.93
N GLY A 224 -12.68 11.87 -3.93
CA GLY A 224 -12.94 10.86 -4.94
C GLY A 224 -14.31 10.16 -4.81
N GLU A 225 -14.95 10.21 -3.64
CA GLU A 225 -16.34 9.77 -3.43
C GLU A 225 -17.28 10.87 -3.93
N VAL A 226 -17.06 12.13 -3.54
CA VAL A 226 -17.86 13.29 -3.99
C VAL A 226 -17.96 13.38 -5.52
N CYS A 227 -16.82 13.27 -6.21
CA CYS A 227 -16.78 13.35 -7.69
C CYS A 227 -17.38 12.12 -8.41
N LYS A 228 -17.90 11.13 -7.68
CA LYS A 228 -18.53 9.93 -8.22
C LYS A 228 -20.01 9.79 -7.83
N LEU A 229 -20.55 10.75 -7.08
CA LEU A 229 -21.95 10.74 -6.68
C LEU A 229 -22.86 10.88 -7.91
N ARG A 230 -23.91 10.07 -7.95
CA ARG A 230 -24.86 10.02 -9.07
C ARG A 230 -26.21 10.59 -8.65
N TRP A 231 -26.91 11.20 -9.61
CA TRP A 231 -28.26 11.68 -9.40
C TRP A 231 -29.24 10.54 -9.09
N GLU A 232 -29.09 9.41 -9.73
CA GLU A 232 -29.94 8.21 -9.50
C GLU A 232 -29.80 7.63 -8.09
N ASP A 233 -28.69 7.91 -7.40
CA ASP A 233 -28.40 7.46 -6.04
C ASP A 233 -28.90 8.41 -4.96
N LEU A 234 -29.44 9.58 -5.34
CA LEU A 234 -29.96 10.60 -4.43
C LEU A 234 -31.41 10.30 -4.07
N ASN A 235 -31.68 10.02 -2.81
CA ASN A 235 -33.01 9.91 -2.26
C ASN A 235 -33.44 11.27 -1.70
N GLN A 236 -34.39 11.93 -2.37
CA GLN A 236 -34.86 13.27 -2.00
C GLN A 236 -35.77 13.23 -0.77
N GLU A 237 -36.58 12.18 -0.61
CA GLU A 237 -37.51 12.03 0.52
C GLU A 237 -36.76 11.90 1.85
N HIS A 238 -35.74 11.04 1.88
CA HIS A 238 -34.95 10.79 3.09
C HIS A 238 -33.70 11.66 3.19
N LYS A 239 -33.43 12.52 2.22
CA LYS A 239 -32.20 13.34 2.13
C LYS A 239 -30.94 12.49 2.33
N THR A 240 -30.84 11.35 1.63
CA THR A 240 -29.73 10.43 1.70
C THR A 240 -29.14 10.19 0.30
N ILE A 241 -27.91 9.71 0.26
CA ILE A 241 -27.26 9.34 -1.00
C ILE A 241 -26.52 8.00 -0.87
N LEU A 242 -26.65 7.14 -1.89
CA LEU A 242 -25.88 5.90 -1.98
C LEU A 242 -24.46 6.19 -2.49
N VAL A 243 -23.45 5.96 -1.66
CA VAL A 243 -22.03 6.05 -2.05
C VAL A 243 -21.57 4.68 -2.48
N ARG A 244 -21.37 4.50 -3.79
CA ARG A 244 -20.93 3.22 -4.38
C ARG A 244 -19.43 2.99 -4.16
N ASP A 245 -19.05 1.73 -3.99
CA ASP A 245 -17.65 1.26 -3.85
C ASP A 245 -16.82 2.11 -2.90
N ARG A 246 -17.38 2.41 -1.74
CA ARG A 246 -16.71 3.18 -0.70
C ARG A 246 -15.43 2.49 -0.28
N LYS A 247 -14.31 3.21 -0.26
CA LYS A 247 -12.98 2.65 -0.04
C LYS A 247 -12.90 1.80 1.22
N ASP A 248 -12.70 0.49 1.02
CA ASP A 248 -12.45 -0.50 2.05
C ASP A 248 -11.14 -1.25 1.73
N PRO A 249 -10.21 -1.41 2.69
CA PRO A 249 -8.99 -2.17 2.48
C PRO A 249 -9.21 -3.66 2.23
N ARG A 250 -10.36 -4.21 2.66
CA ARG A 250 -10.69 -5.64 2.54
C ARG A 250 -11.54 -5.97 1.32
N LYS A 251 -12.37 -5.03 0.87
CA LYS A 251 -13.29 -5.23 -0.24
C LYS A 251 -13.23 -4.03 -1.19
N LYS A 252 -12.73 -4.23 -2.40
CA LYS A 252 -12.55 -3.13 -3.37
C LYS A 252 -13.85 -2.73 -4.06
N GLU A 253 -14.76 -3.68 -4.28
CA GLU A 253 -16.02 -3.50 -5.03
C GLU A 253 -17.21 -3.98 -4.21
N GLY A 254 -18.38 -3.42 -4.49
CA GLY A 254 -19.65 -3.77 -3.83
C GLY A 254 -19.73 -3.34 -2.36
N ASN A 255 -18.91 -2.38 -1.92
CA ASN A 255 -19.00 -1.76 -0.62
C ASN A 255 -19.84 -0.48 -0.71
N HIS A 256 -21.13 -0.65 -0.91
CA HIS A 256 -22.08 0.47 -1.01
C HIS A 256 -22.56 0.90 0.38
N MET A 257 -22.79 2.19 0.55
CA MET A 257 -23.23 2.75 1.82
C MET A 257 -24.16 3.92 1.61
N ILE A 258 -25.33 3.88 2.26
CA ILE A 258 -26.24 5.03 2.32
C ILE A 258 -25.72 6.02 3.36
N VAL A 259 -25.59 7.26 2.96
CA VAL A 259 -25.06 8.35 3.79
C VAL A 259 -26.10 9.45 3.89
N PRO A 260 -26.46 9.90 5.10
CA PRO A 260 -27.36 11.05 5.28
C PRO A 260 -26.66 12.35 4.84
N LEU A 261 -27.39 13.19 4.14
CA LEU A 261 -26.96 14.53 3.73
C LEU A 261 -27.40 15.52 4.82
N LEU A 262 -26.49 15.75 5.76
CA LEU A 262 -26.75 16.59 6.94
C LEU A 262 -26.50 18.09 6.65
N GLY A 263 -27.24 18.96 7.35
CA GLY A 263 -27.15 20.40 7.16
C GLY A 263 -27.51 20.79 5.72
N GLU A 264 -26.78 21.72 5.16
CA GLU A 264 -27.01 22.27 3.81
C GLU A 264 -26.48 21.36 2.68
N SER A 265 -25.96 20.17 3.01
CA SER A 265 -25.34 19.31 1.98
C SER A 265 -26.35 18.80 0.95
N PHE A 266 -27.59 18.62 1.32
CA PHE A 266 -28.65 18.23 0.39
C PHE A 266 -28.95 19.35 -0.62
N GLU A 267 -29.11 20.56 -0.14
CA GLU A 267 -29.35 21.77 -0.94
C GLU A 267 -28.15 22.07 -1.87
N ILE A 268 -26.93 21.89 -1.37
CA ILE A 268 -25.71 22.02 -2.20
C ILE A 268 -25.72 21.00 -3.35
N ALA A 269 -26.15 19.77 -3.09
CA ALA A 269 -26.28 18.75 -4.15
C ALA A 269 -27.33 19.14 -5.19
N LEU A 270 -28.52 19.57 -4.75
CA LEU A 270 -29.61 19.99 -5.64
C LEU A 270 -29.28 21.22 -6.48
N LYS A 271 -28.45 22.12 -5.96
CA LYS A 271 -27.98 23.32 -6.67
C LYS A 271 -27.09 22.98 -7.87
N GLN A 272 -26.50 21.79 -7.94
CA GLN A 272 -25.61 21.43 -9.03
C GLN A 272 -26.37 21.22 -10.35
N PRO A 273 -25.78 21.58 -11.50
CA PRO A 273 -26.43 21.39 -12.79
C PRO A 273 -26.68 19.91 -13.09
N ASN A 274 -27.95 19.51 -13.27
CA ASN A 274 -28.31 18.15 -13.65
C ASN A 274 -28.17 17.97 -15.19
N LYS A 275 -26.92 17.89 -15.68
CA LYS A 275 -26.59 17.74 -17.11
C LYS A 275 -25.97 16.39 -17.47
N GLY A 276 -26.06 15.40 -16.60
CA GLY A 276 -25.48 14.08 -16.79
C GLY A 276 -25.68 13.17 -15.59
N GLU A 277 -24.99 12.06 -15.54
CA GLU A 277 -25.16 11.07 -14.47
C GLU A 277 -24.65 11.53 -13.08
N LEU A 278 -23.58 12.36 -13.07
CA LEU A 278 -22.88 12.74 -11.85
C LEU A 278 -23.33 14.10 -11.31
N ILE A 279 -23.46 14.20 -10.00
CA ILE A 279 -23.75 15.46 -9.30
C ILE A 279 -22.57 16.42 -9.40
N PHE A 280 -21.34 15.90 -9.17
CA PHE A 280 -20.09 16.67 -9.27
C PHE A 280 -19.16 16.05 -10.35
N PRO A 281 -19.41 16.30 -11.65
CA PRO A 281 -18.69 15.67 -12.76
C PRO A 281 -17.29 16.26 -12.96
N TYR A 282 -16.48 16.32 -11.89
CA TYR A 282 -15.17 16.93 -11.91
C TYR A 282 -14.06 15.92 -11.57
N ASN A 283 -12.86 16.17 -12.10
CA ASN A 283 -11.71 15.38 -11.74
C ASN A 283 -11.24 15.70 -10.30
N SER A 284 -11.27 14.73 -9.42
CA SER A 284 -10.93 14.88 -7.99
C SER A 284 -9.51 15.42 -7.75
N ARG A 285 -8.56 15.18 -8.69
CA ARG A 285 -7.22 15.75 -8.62
C ARG A 285 -7.22 17.24 -8.96
N SER A 286 -8.01 17.63 -9.95
CA SER A 286 -8.16 19.05 -10.32
C SER A 286 -8.76 19.85 -9.17
N VAL A 287 -9.76 19.28 -8.47
CA VAL A 287 -10.33 19.89 -7.25
C VAL A 287 -9.26 20.03 -6.16
N SER A 288 -8.54 18.94 -5.85
CA SER A 288 -7.49 18.97 -4.84
C SER A 288 -6.34 19.92 -5.20
N ALA A 289 -5.95 20.00 -6.48
CA ALA A 289 -4.92 20.90 -6.96
C ALA A 289 -5.37 22.36 -6.89
N GLY A 290 -6.64 22.66 -7.20
CA GLY A 290 -7.22 23.99 -7.07
C GLY A 290 -7.21 24.46 -5.61
N PHE A 291 -7.68 23.62 -4.70
CA PHE A 291 -7.59 23.88 -3.27
C PHE A 291 -6.15 24.14 -2.80
N GLN A 292 -5.20 23.30 -3.24
CA GLN A 292 -3.81 23.44 -2.83
C GLN A 292 -3.18 24.75 -3.32
N ARG A 293 -3.53 25.19 -4.52
CA ARG A 293 -3.04 26.48 -5.07
C ARG A 293 -3.55 27.65 -4.22
N VAL A 294 -4.87 27.73 -3.99
CA VAL A 294 -5.45 28.78 -3.16
C VAL A 294 -4.89 28.76 -1.75
N ARG A 295 -4.76 27.58 -1.14
CA ARG A 295 -4.14 27.44 0.18
C ARG A 295 -2.70 28.01 0.19
N ASN A 296 -1.89 27.71 -0.83
CA ASN A 296 -0.51 28.22 -0.94
C ASN A 296 -0.48 29.74 -1.15
N GLU A 297 -1.34 30.27 -2.01
CA GLU A 297 -1.50 31.71 -2.27
C GLU A 297 -1.87 32.49 -1.00
N LEU A 298 -2.67 31.86 -0.12
CA LEU A 298 -3.06 32.41 1.17
C LEU A 298 -2.03 32.22 2.29
N GLY A 299 -0.91 31.52 2.04
CA GLY A 299 0.11 31.21 3.05
C GLY A 299 -0.37 30.28 4.16
N ILE A 300 -1.41 29.48 3.94
CA ILE A 300 -1.91 28.53 4.93
C ILE A 300 -1.02 27.29 4.89
N GLU A 301 -0.24 27.07 5.94
CA GLU A 301 0.70 25.97 6.04
C GLU A 301 0.05 24.66 6.48
N ASP A 302 0.62 23.56 6.02
CA ASP A 302 0.30 22.17 6.41
C ASP A 302 -1.20 21.86 6.49
N LEU A 303 -2.02 22.39 5.59
CA LEU A 303 -3.42 22.01 5.43
C LEU A 303 -3.61 21.24 4.12
N ARG A 304 -4.19 20.05 4.20
CA ARG A 304 -4.50 19.19 3.03
C ARG A 304 -6.00 19.08 2.84
N TYR A 305 -6.44 18.88 1.62
CA TYR A 305 -7.87 18.67 1.33
C TYR A 305 -8.49 17.56 2.20
N HIS A 306 -7.74 16.49 2.47
CA HIS A 306 -8.23 15.37 3.29
C HIS A 306 -8.48 15.76 4.77
N ASP A 307 -7.87 16.83 5.25
CA ASP A 307 -8.06 17.30 6.61
C ASP A 307 -9.49 17.89 6.81
N LEU A 308 -10.18 18.28 5.71
CA LEU A 308 -11.59 18.70 5.72
C LEU A 308 -12.53 17.59 6.21
N ARG A 309 -12.21 16.32 5.89
CA ARG A 309 -12.97 15.18 6.40
C ARG A 309 -12.84 15.03 7.92
N ARG A 310 -11.65 15.32 8.47
CA ARG A 310 -11.45 15.37 9.92
C ARG A 310 -12.21 16.54 10.53
N GLU A 311 -12.17 17.68 9.88
CA GLU A 311 -12.95 18.86 10.30
C GLU A 311 -14.44 18.55 10.38
N GLY A 312 -15.01 17.94 9.34
CA GLY A 312 -16.41 17.54 9.33
C GLY A 312 -16.77 16.57 10.45
N ALA A 313 -15.95 15.50 10.65
CA ALA A 313 -16.14 14.56 11.75
C ALA A 313 -16.06 15.24 13.12
N SER A 314 -15.12 16.18 13.30
CA SER A 314 -14.98 16.95 14.54
C SER A 314 -16.22 17.82 14.82
N ARG A 315 -16.78 18.48 13.78
CA ARG A 315 -18.01 19.27 13.92
C ARG A 315 -19.22 18.41 14.30
N LEU A 316 -19.33 17.19 13.79
CA LEU A 316 -20.39 16.27 14.20
C LEU A 316 -20.27 15.93 15.69
N PHE A 317 -19.07 15.60 16.18
CA PHE A 317 -18.84 15.38 17.61
C PHE A 317 -19.13 16.61 18.45
N GLU A 318 -18.74 17.80 17.98
CA GLU A 318 -19.05 19.09 18.66
C GLU A 318 -20.56 19.36 18.75
N LYS A 319 -21.34 18.87 17.78
CA LYS A 319 -22.81 18.88 17.76
C LYS A 319 -23.47 17.79 18.62
N GLY A 320 -22.67 16.89 19.24
CA GLY A 320 -23.17 15.85 20.14
C GLY A 320 -23.46 14.50 19.50
N TYR A 321 -23.13 14.30 18.21
CA TYR A 321 -23.30 12.99 17.58
C TYR A 321 -22.40 11.94 18.24
N SER A 322 -22.90 10.71 18.36
CA SER A 322 -22.14 9.57 18.90
C SER A 322 -21.07 9.09 17.90
N ILE A 323 -20.15 8.25 18.39
CA ILE A 323 -19.09 7.70 17.53
C ILE A 323 -19.68 6.84 16.41
N GLU A 324 -20.76 6.10 16.69
CA GLU A 324 -21.48 5.25 15.75
C GLU A 324 -22.17 6.08 14.67
N GLU A 325 -22.83 7.15 15.05
CA GLU A 325 -23.49 8.08 14.13
C GLU A 325 -22.46 8.78 13.21
N VAL A 326 -21.36 9.26 13.79
CA VAL A 326 -20.25 9.82 12.99
C VAL A 326 -19.62 8.76 12.08
N ALA A 327 -19.54 7.50 12.51
CA ALA A 327 -19.07 6.41 11.68
C ALA A 327 -20.00 6.14 10.50
N GLN A 328 -21.31 6.25 10.69
CA GLN A 328 -22.29 6.09 9.61
C GLN A 328 -22.12 7.18 8.54
N VAL A 329 -21.93 8.44 8.94
CA VAL A 329 -21.68 9.53 7.99
C VAL A 329 -20.34 9.36 7.29
N THR A 330 -19.28 9.15 8.07
CA THR A 330 -17.90 9.08 7.55
C THR A 330 -17.58 7.75 6.84
N GLY A 331 -18.27 6.67 7.18
CA GLY A 331 -17.99 5.31 6.68
C GLY A 331 -16.73 4.68 7.26
N HIS A 332 -16.38 5.00 8.50
CA HIS A 332 -15.30 4.34 9.22
C HIS A 332 -15.79 3.02 9.82
N ARG A 333 -15.28 1.89 9.35
CA ARG A 333 -15.53 0.57 9.96
C ARG A 333 -14.75 0.34 11.25
N ASN A 334 -13.55 0.94 11.34
CA ASN A 334 -12.74 0.91 12.55
C ASN A 334 -13.01 2.17 13.37
N LEU A 335 -13.82 2.03 14.41
CA LEU A 335 -14.22 3.13 15.31
C LEU A 335 -13.04 3.72 16.08
N ASN A 336 -11.93 2.99 16.26
CA ASN A 336 -10.73 3.51 16.93
C ASN A 336 -10.16 4.77 16.25
N ILE A 337 -10.38 4.93 14.94
CA ILE A 337 -9.96 6.12 14.21
C ILE A 337 -10.78 7.33 14.69
N LEU A 338 -12.09 7.17 14.82
CA LEU A 338 -13.00 8.22 15.28
C LEU A 338 -12.86 8.47 16.78
N TRP A 339 -12.65 7.44 17.57
CA TRP A 339 -12.39 7.57 19.00
C TRP A 339 -11.17 8.45 19.27
N GLN A 340 -10.11 8.34 18.49
CA GLN A 340 -8.93 9.23 18.58
C GLN A 340 -9.25 10.68 18.22
N VAL A 341 -10.19 10.92 17.29
CA VAL A 341 -10.66 12.29 17.01
C VAL A 341 -11.46 12.83 18.19
N TYR A 342 -12.40 12.03 18.69
CA TYR A 342 -13.26 12.40 19.80
C TYR A 342 -12.48 12.74 21.08
N THR A 343 -11.54 11.89 21.49
CA THR A 343 -10.75 12.08 22.73
C THR A 343 -9.86 13.31 22.68
N GLN A 344 -9.45 13.77 21.51
CA GLN A 344 -8.68 15.00 21.35
C GLN A 344 -9.53 16.26 21.42
N LEU A 345 -10.85 16.16 21.16
CA LEU A 345 -11.74 17.32 21.16
C LEU A 345 -12.20 17.71 22.55
N PHE A 346 -12.38 16.76 23.46
CA PHE A 346 -13.10 16.99 24.70
C PHE A 346 -12.35 16.54 25.98
N PRO A 347 -11.04 16.75 26.12
CA PRO A 347 -10.34 16.37 27.36
C PRO A 347 -10.88 17.12 28.58
N HIS A 348 -11.34 18.36 28.39
CA HIS A 348 -11.88 19.23 29.46
C HIS A 348 -13.30 18.84 29.92
N LYS A 349 -14.09 18.13 29.09
CA LYS A 349 -15.46 17.72 29.46
C LYS A 349 -15.50 16.74 30.62
N LEU A 350 -14.39 16.09 30.94
CA LEU A 350 -14.33 15.17 32.09
C LEU A 350 -14.45 15.91 33.42
N HIS A 351 -14.03 17.18 33.50
CA HIS A 351 -14.20 18.01 34.72
C HIS A 351 -15.65 18.32 35.03
N ASN A 352 -16.56 18.26 34.05
CA ASN A 352 -17.97 18.58 34.24
C ASN A 352 -18.80 17.36 34.70
N ARG A 353 -18.17 16.21 34.96
CA ARG A 353 -18.84 14.98 35.43
C ARG A 353 -18.61 14.69 36.90
N THR A 354 -17.83 15.51 37.55
CA THR A 354 -17.67 15.57 39.01
C THR A 354 -18.57 16.67 39.61
#